data_f51bd213088ac85bcbfbd649521ac706
#
_entry.id   f51bd213088ac85bcbfbd649521ac706
#
_cell.length_a   1.000
_cell.length_b   1.000
_cell.length_c   1.000
_cell.angle_alpha   90.00
_cell.angle_beta   90.00
_cell.angle_gamma   90.00
#
_symmetry.space_group_name_H-M   'P 1'
#
loop_
_entity.id
_entity.type
_entity.pdbx_description
1 polymer ?
#
loop_
_entity_poly.entity_id
_entity_poly.type
_entity_poly.pdbx_seq_one_letter_code
_entity_poly.pdbx_strand_id
1 'polypeptide(L)'
;MDLNKFDGKCVRIITTSGEEFEGVVSYDNREYAFHEYGHDQEALRLTPIVFYKDEIKSVISLEDVNGPFGHYSEKHGLLEKKCLEWGTDMIEEVLDSEDDSQILRILVCMKDNFQTLADRAVPGMAPWRSGISVSGSEDDESEQGPVYLGELEKMLSTLVKYNENEEVVSEAKGLLERFTACFS
;
A
#
# COMPACT_ATOMS: atom_id res chain seq x y z
N MET A 1 27.72 2.13 -8.44
CA MET A 1 26.34 1.61 -8.45
C MET A 1 25.48 2.65 -9.17
N ASP A 2 24.59 2.24 -10.05
CA ASP A 2 23.63 3.10 -10.71
C ASP A 2 22.34 3.10 -9.85
N LEU A 3 22.04 4.23 -9.20
CA LEU A 3 20.89 4.35 -8.29
C LEU A 3 19.57 4.65 -9.01
N ASN A 4 19.65 5.31 -10.18
CA ASN A 4 18.46 5.70 -10.96
C ASN A 4 17.56 4.51 -11.33
N LYS A 5 18.14 3.32 -11.54
CA LYS A 5 17.38 2.10 -11.87
C LYS A 5 16.42 1.63 -10.77
N PHE A 6 16.54 2.18 -9.57
CA PHE A 6 15.70 1.84 -8.43
C PHE A 6 14.58 2.86 -8.18
N ASP A 7 14.51 3.94 -8.98
CA ASP A 7 13.46 4.94 -8.83
C ASP A 7 12.06 4.32 -8.91
N GLY A 8 11.22 4.65 -7.94
CA GLY A 8 9.85 4.11 -7.81
C GLY A 8 9.77 2.64 -7.42
N LYS A 9 10.88 1.95 -7.14
CA LYS A 9 10.88 0.51 -6.81
C LYS A 9 10.90 0.24 -5.33
N CYS A 10 10.31 -0.90 -4.96
CA CYS A 10 10.47 -1.45 -3.63
C CYS A 10 11.82 -2.16 -3.53
N VAL A 11 12.64 -1.74 -2.58
CA VAL A 11 14.00 -2.23 -2.41
C VAL A 11 14.33 -2.47 -0.95
N ARG A 12 15.35 -3.30 -0.72
CA ARG A 12 16.10 -3.36 0.53
C ARG A 12 17.43 -2.63 0.33
N ILE A 13 17.65 -1.58 1.11
CA ILE A 13 18.92 -0.86 1.19
C ILE A 13 19.72 -1.43 2.35
N ILE A 14 20.97 -1.81 2.09
CA ILE A 14 21.93 -2.19 3.13
C ILE A 14 22.98 -1.08 3.17
N THR A 15 23.12 -0.44 4.31
CA THR A 15 24.08 0.64 4.52
C THR A 15 25.49 0.11 4.74
N THR A 16 26.47 0.99 4.66
CA THR A 16 27.87 0.66 4.98
C THR A 16 28.07 0.33 6.46
N SER A 17 27.17 0.80 7.35
CA SER A 17 27.13 0.42 8.78
C SER A 17 26.51 -0.98 8.98
N GLY A 18 25.86 -1.57 7.97
CA GLY A 18 25.22 -2.86 8.04
C GLY A 18 23.74 -2.82 8.45
N GLU A 19 23.16 -1.63 8.57
CA GLU A 19 21.73 -1.46 8.82
C GLU A 19 20.94 -1.75 7.55
N GLU A 20 19.74 -2.31 7.70
CA GLU A 20 18.85 -2.66 6.60
C GLU A 20 17.55 -1.85 6.66
N PHE A 21 17.13 -1.32 5.50
CA PHE A 21 15.90 -0.55 5.34
C PHE A 21 15.14 -1.05 4.12
N GLU A 22 13.82 -1.18 4.23
CA GLU A 22 12.98 -1.65 3.14
C GLU A 22 11.86 -0.66 2.84
N GLY A 23 11.57 -0.48 1.55
CA GLY A 23 10.44 0.32 1.08
C GLY A 23 10.58 0.79 -0.36
N VAL A 24 9.59 1.58 -0.78
CA VAL A 24 9.61 2.23 -2.08
C VAL A 24 10.50 3.47 -2.01
N VAL A 25 11.47 3.55 -2.91
CA VAL A 25 12.43 4.65 -2.95
C VAL A 25 12.17 5.58 -4.12
N SER A 26 12.52 6.86 -3.93
CA SER A 26 12.67 7.85 -4.99
C SER A 26 14.14 8.12 -5.24
N TYR A 27 14.52 8.26 -6.50
CA TYR A 27 15.88 8.63 -6.88
C TYR A 27 16.03 10.15 -6.91
N ASP A 28 17.01 10.66 -6.18
CA ASP A 28 17.40 12.06 -6.18
C ASP A 28 18.76 12.17 -6.88
N ASN A 29 18.77 12.87 -8.04
CA ASN A 29 20.01 13.10 -8.77
C ASN A 29 20.94 14.05 -7.99
N ARG A 30 22.20 14.11 -8.41
CA ARG A 30 23.26 14.89 -7.75
C ARG A 30 22.88 16.38 -7.61
N GLU A 31 22.28 16.98 -8.64
CA GLU A 31 21.91 18.39 -8.64
C GLU A 31 20.78 18.65 -7.64
N TYR A 32 19.76 17.82 -7.63
CA TYR A 32 18.66 17.88 -6.68
C TYR A 32 19.15 17.68 -5.24
N ALA A 33 19.97 16.65 -5.00
CA ALA A 33 20.49 16.36 -3.67
C ALA A 33 21.38 17.48 -3.16
N PHE A 34 22.13 18.16 -4.05
CA PHE A 34 22.92 19.34 -3.66
C PHE A 34 22.04 20.52 -3.27
N HIS A 35 20.99 20.81 -4.03
CA HIS A 35 20.08 21.91 -3.73
C HIS A 35 19.23 21.69 -2.48
N GLU A 36 18.71 20.50 -2.29
CA GLU A 36 17.79 20.20 -1.19
C GLU A 36 18.48 19.82 0.11
N TYR A 37 19.61 19.11 0.02
CA TYR A 37 20.26 18.54 1.20
C TYR A 37 21.69 19.07 1.43
N GLY A 38 22.25 19.82 0.48
CA GLY A 38 23.62 20.30 0.55
C GLY A 38 24.71 19.24 0.26
N HIS A 39 24.30 18.06 -0.26
CA HIS A 39 25.19 16.94 -0.56
C HIS A 39 25.42 16.77 -2.06
N ASP A 40 26.68 16.80 -2.50
CA ASP A 40 27.10 16.70 -3.89
C ASP A 40 27.21 15.25 -4.37
N GLN A 41 26.14 14.45 -4.11
CA GLN A 41 26.04 13.03 -4.48
C GLN A 41 24.62 12.66 -4.88
N GLU A 42 24.46 11.57 -5.65
CA GLU A 42 23.19 10.93 -5.89
C GLU A 42 22.67 10.28 -4.60
N ALA A 43 21.35 10.23 -4.41
CA ALA A 43 20.73 9.63 -3.26
C ALA A 43 19.51 8.75 -3.62
N LEU A 44 19.15 7.85 -2.72
CA LEU A 44 17.84 7.20 -2.65
C LEU A 44 17.09 7.72 -1.43
N ARG A 45 15.88 8.18 -1.64
CA ARG A 45 15.02 8.65 -0.55
C ARG A 45 13.96 7.61 -0.24
N LEU A 46 13.98 7.13 0.99
CA LEU A 46 12.93 6.34 1.60
C LEU A 46 12.32 7.21 2.70
N THR A 47 11.27 7.94 2.37
CA THR A 47 10.70 8.97 3.26
C THR A 47 10.46 8.45 4.69
N PRO A 48 10.96 9.10 5.73
CA PRO A 48 11.65 10.42 5.70
C PRO A 48 13.19 10.36 5.55
N ILE A 49 13.78 9.20 5.31
CA ILE A 49 15.24 8.97 5.33
C ILE A 49 15.81 9.16 3.92
N VAL A 50 16.97 9.82 3.83
CA VAL A 50 17.76 9.97 2.60
C VAL A 50 19.07 9.20 2.77
N PHE A 51 19.38 8.34 1.79
CA PHE A 51 20.62 7.55 1.76
C PHE A 51 21.49 8.04 0.61
N TYR A 52 22.64 8.62 0.94
CA TYR A 52 23.60 9.05 -0.06
C TYR A 52 24.38 7.85 -0.62
N LYS A 53 24.86 8.01 -1.84
CA LYS A 53 25.51 6.90 -2.59
C LYS A 53 26.66 6.24 -1.85
N ASP A 54 27.44 7.01 -1.09
CA ASP A 54 28.58 6.52 -0.31
C ASP A 54 28.17 5.80 1.00
N GLU A 55 26.95 6.04 1.48
CA GLU A 55 26.38 5.35 2.63
C GLU A 55 25.78 4.00 2.26
N ILE A 56 25.51 3.78 0.96
CA ILE A 56 24.86 2.57 0.45
C ILE A 56 25.90 1.51 0.10
N LYS A 57 25.86 0.40 0.84
CA LYS A 57 26.66 -0.78 0.54
C LYS A 57 26.06 -1.60 -0.62
N SER A 58 24.74 -1.84 -0.57
CA SER A 58 24.01 -2.55 -1.62
C SER A 58 22.53 -2.18 -1.62
N VAL A 59 21.90 -2.33 -2.80
CA VAL A 59 20.45 -2.20 -2.99
C VAL A 59 19.95 -3.45 -3.68
N ILE A 60 18.97 -4.10 -3.11
CA ILE A 60 18.34 -5.33 -3.61
C ILE A 60 16.91 -4.98 -4.00
N SER A 61 16.54 -5.21 -5.27
CA SER A 61 15.14 -5.08 -5.70
C SER A 61 14.31 -6.20 -5.08
N LEU A 62 13.22 -5.83 -4.44
CA LEU A 62 12.27 -6.78 -3.86
C LEU A 62 11.12 -7.11 -4.83
N GLU A 63 10.98 -6.34 -5.92
CA GLU A 63 9.94 -6.53 -6.92
C GLU A 63 10.04 -7.88 -7.63
N ASP A 64 11.26 -8.32 -7.92
CA ASP A 64 11.52 -9.59 -8.61
C ASP A 64 11.18 -10.81 -7.74
N VAL A 65 11.01 -10.62 -6.43
CA VAL A 65 10.76 -11.72 -5.49
C VAL A 65 9.27 -11.94 -5.26
N ASN A 66 8.48 -10.84 -5.13
CA ASN A 66 7.07 -10.91 -4.74
C ASN A 66 6.19 -9.93 -5.53
N GLY A 67 6.60 -9.55 -6.73
CA GLY A 67 5.92 -8.58 -7.58
C GLY A 67 6.32 -7.13 -7.24
N PRO A 68 5.59 -6.13 -7.75
CA PRO A 68 6.01 -4.73 -7.79
C PRO A 68 6.26 -4.08 -6.43
N PHE A 69 5.71 -4.65 -5.36
CA PHE A 69 5.82 -4.09 -4.00
C PHE A 69 6.73 -4.89 -3.08
N GLY A 70 7.38 -5.96 -3.59
CA GLY A 70 8.31 -6.77 -2.82
C GLY A 70 7.65 -7.57 -1.69
N HIS A 71 8.47 -8.06 -0.77
CA HIS A 71 8.07 -8.97 0.29
C HIS A 71 8.29 -8.35 1.67
N TYR A 72 7.20 -8.20 2.44
CA TYR A 72 7.22 -7.62 3.78
C TYR A 72 7.01 -8.61 4.90
N SER A 73 6.41 -9.74 4.59
CA SER A 73 6.19 -10.81 5.55
C SER A 73 6.19 -12.15 4.83
N GLU A 74 6.32 -13.22 5.58
CA GLU A 74 6.24 -14.59 5.03
C GLU A 74 4.90 -14.88 4.32
N LYS A 75 3.85 -14.15 4.66
CA LYS A 75 2.49 -14.40 4.16
C LYS A 75 1.99 -13.35 3.16
N HIS A 76 2.31 -12.09 3.38
CA HIS A 76 1.77 -10.97 2.60
C HIS A 76 2.88 -10.01 2.19
N GLY A 77 2.77 -9.45 0.96
CA GLY A 77 3.66 -8.42 0.45
C GLY A 77 3.37 -7.03 1.03
N LEU A 78 4.12 -6.04 0.58
CA LEU A 78 3.96 -4.65 1.02
C LEU A 78 2.58 -4.09 0.69
N LEU A 79 2.05 -4.41 -0.50
CA LEU A 79 0.76 -3.90 -0.94
C LEU A 79 -0.35 -4.36 0.00
N GLU A 80 -0.38 -5.65 0.30
CA GLU A 80 -1.35 -6.25 1.21
C GLU A 80 -1.24 -5.65 2.61
N LYS A 81 -0.01 -5.47 3.09
CA LYS A 81 0.23 -4.85 4.39
C LYS A 81 -0.29 -3.41 4.43
N LYS A 82 -0.01 -2.62 3.40
CA LYS A 82 -0.54 -1.25 3.29
C LYS A 82 -2.06 -1.22 3.25
N CYS A 83 -2.71 -2.12 2.51
CA CYS A 83 -4.17 -2.22 2.50
C CYS A 83 -4.74 -2.56 3.88
N LEU A 84 -4.07 -3.44 4.64
CA LEU A 84 -4.48 -3.76 5.99
C LEU A 84 -4.26 -2.61 6.98
N GLU A 85 -3.20 -1.83 6.82
CA GLU A 85 -2.87 -0.70 7.70
C GLU A 85 -3.71 0.55 7.39
N TRP A 86 -3.84 0.92 6.13
CA TRP A 86 -4.47 2.18 5.70
C TRP A 86 -5.98 2.05 5.45
N GLY A 87 -6.50 0.82 5.37
CA GLY A 87 -7.94 0.59 5.22
C GLY A 87 -8.48 0.97 3.85
N THR A 88 -9.66 1.61 3.84
CA THR A 88 -10.44 1.84 2.61
C THR A 88 -9.70 2.59 1.54
N ASP A 89 -8.94 3.62 1.87
CA ASP A 89 -8.27 4.47 0.87
C ASP A 89 -7.27 3.67 0.02
N MET A 90 -6.45 2.85 0.69
CA MET A 90 -5.48 2.02 -0.02
C MET A 90 -6.14 0.85 -0.75
N ILE A 91 -7.18 0.26 -0.15
CA ILE A 91 -7.95 -0.82 -0.79
C ILE A 91 -8.61 -0.29 -2.07
N GLU A 92 -9.21 0.90 -2.04
CA GLU A 92 -9.82 1.54 -3.20
C GLU A 92 -8.82 1.75 -4.33
N GLU A 93 -7.64 2.31 -4.02
CA GLU A 93 -6.59 2.55 -5.02
C GLU A 93 -6.22 1.28 -5.79
N VAL A 94 -6.18 0.13 -5.11
CA VAL A 94 -5.87 -1.15 -5.76
C VAL A 94 -7.07 -1.72 -6.51
N LEU A 95 -8.28 -1.68 -5.92
CA LEU A 95 -9.47 -2.26 -6.55
C LEU A 95 -9.94 -1.47 -7.79
N ASP A 96 -9.58 -0.19 -7.88
CA ASP A 96 -9.81 0.65 -9.06
C ASP A 96 -8.70 0.52 -10.12
N SER A 97 -7.65 -0.26 -9.85
CA SER A 97 -6.58 -0.51 -10.83
C SER A 97 -7.06 -1.42 -11.97
N GLU A 98 -6.35 -1.40 -13.11
CA GLU A 98 -6.59 -2.31 -14.22
C GLU A 98 -5.81 -3.63 -14.10
N ASP A 99 -5.11 -3.86 -12.97
CA ASP A 99 -4.27 -5.04 -12.73
C ASP A 99 -5.03 -6.11 -11.93
N ASP A 100 -5.69 -7.02 -12.63
CA ASP A 100 -6.42 -8.13 -12.01
C ASP A 100 -5.57 -8.99 -11.07
N SER A 101 -4.27 -9.10 -11.31
CA SER A 101 -3.35 -9.85 -10.44
C SER A 101 -3.20 -9.16 -9.09
N GLN A 102 -3.08 -7.84 -9.05
CA GLN A 102 -3.03 -7.07 -7.82
C GLN A 102 -4.39 -7.06 -7.12
N ILE A 103 -5.47 -6.87 -7.87
CA ILE A 103 -6.84 -6.94 -7.33
C ILE A 103 -7.05 -8.28 -6.63
N LEU A 104 -6.75 -9.38 -7.29
CA LEU A 104 -6.94 -10.73 -6.73
C LEU A 104 -6.12 -10.95 -5.45
N ARG A 105 -4.86 -10.49 -5.43
CA ARG A 105 -4.00 -10.55 -4.23
C ARG A 105 -4.63 -9.81 -3.06
N ILE A 106 -5.19 -8.63 -3.29
CA ILE A 106 -5.83 -7.85 -2.22
C ILE A 106 -7.14 -8.50 -1.76
N LEU A 107 -7.96 -9.00 -2.66
CA LEU A 107 -9.19 -9.72 -2.28
C LEU A 107 -8.88 -10.96 -1.41
N VAL A 108 -7.86 -11.72 -1.78
CA VAL A 108 -7.39 -12.88 -0.97
C VAL A 108 -6.85 -12.42 0.39
N CYS A 109 -6.06 -11.36 0.42
CA CYS A 109 -5.55 -10.78 1.67
C CYS A 109 -6.68 -10.30 2.59
N MET A 110 -7.69 -9.62 2.05
CA MET A 110 -8.89 -9.18 2.79
C MET A 110 -9.66 -10.37 3.35
N LYS A 111 -9.82 -11.43 2.57
CA LYS A 111 -10.49 -12.67 3.00
C LYS A 111 -9.75 -13.35 4.14
N ASP A 112 -8.42 -13.45 4.06
CA ASP A 112 -7.57 -14.05 5.07
C ASP A 112 -7.54 -13.24 6.37
N ASN A 113 -7.66 -11.92 6.28
CA ASN A 113 -7.62 -10.98 7.40
C ASN A 113 -8.98 -10.34 7.68
N PHE A 114 -10.06 -11.02 7.33
CA PHE A 114 -11.42 -10.50 7.40
C PHE A 114 -11.76 -9.94 8.78
N GLN A 115 -11.40 -10.63 9.86
CA GLN A 115 -11.71 -10.18 11.22
C GLN A 115 -11.01 -8.85 11.54
N THR A 116 -9.74 -8.71 11.16
CA THR A 116 -8.99 -7.46 11.36
C THR A 116 -9.64 -6.27 10.65
N LEU A 117 -10.20 -6.48 9.46
CA LEU A 117 -10.91 -5.44 8.72
C LEU A 117 -12.30 -5.17 9.32
N ALA A 118 -13.00 -6.23 9.75
CA ALA A 118 -14.31 -6.13 10.37
C ALA A 118 -14.27 -5.38 11.72
N ASP A 119 -13.22 -5.59 12.52
CA ASP A 119 -13.03 -4.91 13.81
C ASP A 119 -12.84 -3.38 13.67
N ARG A 120 -12.42 -2.92 12.47
CA ARG A 120 -12.24 -1.50 12.13
C ARG A 120 -13.33 -0.95 11.22
N ALA A 121 -14.36 -1.75 10.97
CA ALA A 121 -15.42 -1.38 10.05
C ALA A 121 -16.27 -0.24 10.60
N VAL A 122 -16.44 0.78 9.79
CA VAL A 122 -17.29 1.95 10.09
C VAL A 122 -18.47 1.95 9.12
N PRO A 123 -19.71 2.01 9.62
CA PRO A 123 -20.89 2.08 8.76
C PRO A 123 -20.89 3.32 7.88
N GLY A 124 -21.34 3.15 6.62
CA GLY A 124 -21.54 4.26 5.68
C GLY A 124 -20.31 4.59 4.82
N MET A 125 -20.33 5.79 4.28
CA MET A 125 -19.33 6.34 3.38
C MET A 125 -18.31 7.19 4.15
N ALA A 126 -17.10 7.34 3.59
CA ALA A 126 -16.08 8.21 4.16
C ALA A 126 -16.60 9.67 4.28
N PRO A 127 -16.38 10.35 5.42
CA PRO A 127 -16.94 11.69 5.67
C PRO A 127 -16.58 12.72 4.61
N TRP A 128 -15.38 12.71 4.07
CA TRP A 128 -14.94 13.66 3.02
C TRP A 128 -15.67 13.45 1.68
N ARG A 129 -16.22 12.26 1.42
CA ARG A 129 -17.03 12.00 0.22
C ARG A 129 -18.48 12.44 0.38
N SER A 130 -18.95 12.55 1.60
CA SER A 130 -20.28 13.09 1.91
C SER A 130 -20.33 14.61 1.95
N GLY A 131 -19.22 15.30 1.73
CA GLY A 131 -19.11 16.76 1.80
C GLY A 131 -19.18 17.32 3.21
N ILE A 132 -19.09 16.49 4.22
CA ILE A 132 -19.03 16.88 5.62
C ILE A 132 -17.58 17.15 5.98
N SER A 133 -17.24 18.42 6.27
CA SER A 133 -15.94 18.77 6.84
C SER A 133 -15.87 18.22 8.26
N VAL A 134 -15.14 17.14 8.46
CA VAL A 134 -14.78 16.67 9.78
C VAL A 134 -13.59 17.51 10.24
N SER A 135 -13.82 18.37 11.24
CA SER A 135 -12.72 18.95 12.00
C SER A 135 -12.10 17.82 12.81
N GLY A 136 -11.12 17.13 12.22
CA GLY A 136 -10.42 16.04 12.88
C GLY A 136 -9.69 16.60 14.11
N SER A 137 -9.90 16.00 15.26
CA SER A 137 -8.96 16.09 16.36
C SER A 137 -7.69 15.36 15.90
N GLU A 138 -6.59 16.09 15.82
CA GLU A 138 -5.27 15.61 15.39
C GLU A 138 -4.62 14.60 16.38
N ASP A 139 -5.39 14.07 17.33
CA ASP A 139 -4.89 13.29 18.46
C ASP A 139 -5.25 11.79 18.42
N ASP A 140 -5.79 11.26 17.31
CA ASP A 140 -6.04 9.81 17.21
C ASP A 140 -4.89 9.14 16.47
N GLU A 141 -3.82 8.84 17.22
CA GLU A 141 -2.67 8.02 16.79
C GLU A 141 -3.05 6.53 16.59
N SER A 142 -4.21 6.24 16.03
CA SER A 142 -4.48 4.88 15.59
C SER A 142 -3.65 4.62 14.32
N GLU A 143 -2.61 3.80 14.45
CA GLU A 143 -1.69 3.39 13.36
C GLU A 143 -2.42 2.73 12.16
N GLN A 144 -3.74 2.58 12.23
CA GLN A 144 -4.53 1.85 11.25
C GLN A 144 -5.74 2.66 10.77
N GLY A 145 -5.86 2.78 9.45
CA GLY A 145 -6.97 3.49 8.82
C GLY A 145 -8.32 2.78 8.96
N PRO A 146 -9.43 3.51 8.95
CA PRO A 146 -10.78 2.95 9.03
C PRO A 146 -11.17 2.19 7.76
N VAL A 147 -12.10 1.25 7.91
CA VAL A 147 -12.72 0.50 6.81
C VAL A 147 -14.17 0.96 6.67
N TYR A 148 -14.46 1.84 5.71
CA TYR A 148 -15.81 2.32 5.46
C TYR A 148 -16.62 1.31 4.65
N LEU A 149 -17.62 0.71 5.28
CA LEU A 149 -18.41 -0.38 4.69
C LEU A 149 -19.15 0.03 3.41
N GLY A 150 -19.68 1.24 3.36
CA GLY A 150 -20.38 1.72 2.15
C GLY A 150 -19.46 1.88 0.94
N GLU A 151 -18.22 2.33 1.15
CA GLU A 151 -17.21 2.40 0.09
C GLU A 151 -16.81 1.00 -0.37
N LEU A 152 -16.52 0.11 0.58
CA LEU A 152 -16.12 -1.25 0.29
C LEU A 152 -17.21 -2.04 -0.45
N GLU A 153 -18.47 -1.92 -0.02
CA GLU A 153 -19.63 -2.52 -0.70
C GLU A 153 -19.74 -2.03 -2.14
N LYS A 154 -19.57 -0.72 -2.36
CA LYS A 154 -19.60 -0.12 -3.69
C LYS A 154 -18.49 -0.68 -4.59
N MET A 155 -17.24 -0.73 -4.08
CA MET A 155 -16.09 -1.26 -4.83
C MET A 155 -16.27 -2.73 -5.19
N LEU A 156 -16.60 -3.57 -4.21
CA LEU A 156 -16.82 -5.00 -4.44
C LEU A 156 -17.98 -5.25 -5.39
N SER A 157 -19.08 -4.49 -5.28
CA SER A 157 -20.22 -4.58 -6.20
C SER A 157 -19.83 -4.16 -7.62
N THR A 158 -18.93 -3.18 -7.77
CA THR A 158 -18.41 -2.75 -9.07
C THR A 158 -17.59 -3.85 -9.72
N LEU A 159 -16.68 -4.50 -8.96
CA LEU A 159 -15.90 -5.65 -9.46
C LEU A 159 -16.83 -6.81 -9.87
N VAL A 160 -17.79 -7.17 -9.04
CA VAL A 160 -18.76 -8.25 -9.38
C VAL A 160 -19.52 -7.96 -10.67
N LYS A 161 -19.80 -6.69 -10.95
CA LYS A 161 -20.62 -6.30 -12.11
C LYS A 161 -19.85 -6.12 -13.40
N TYR A 162 -18.61 -5.63 -13.33
CA TYR A 162 -17.89 -5.14 -14.49
C TYR A 162 -16.55 -5.80 -14.76
N ASN A 163 -15.98 -6.52 -13.80
CA ASN A 163 -14.72 -7.21 -14.03
C ASN A 163 -14.94 -8.48 -14.86
N GLU A 164 -14.07 -8.72 -15.84
CA GLU A 164 -14.17 -9.86 -16.76
C GLU A 164 -13.44 -11.12 -16.23
N ASN A 165 -12.63 -10.98 -15.18
CA ASN A 165 -11.89 -12.09 -14.59
C ASN A 165 -12.77 -12.83 -13.58
N GLU A 166 -13.12 -14.09 -13.90
CA GLU A 166 -14.01 -14.91 -13.08
C GLU A 166 -13.50 -15.14 -11.65
N GLU A 167 -12.18 -15.21 -11.43
CA GLU A 167 -11.60 -15.37 -10.10
C GLU A 167 -11.77 -14.10 -9.26
N VAL A 168 -11.54 -12.92 -9.85
CA VAL A 168 -11.76 -11.63 -9.20
C VAL A 168 -13.23 -11.49 -8.80
N VAL A 169 -14.15 -11.79 -9.73
CA VAL A 169 -15.61 -11.74 -9.50
C VAL A 169 -16.02 -12.68 -8.37
N SER A 170 -15.49 -13.90 -8.35
CA SER A 170 -15.79 -14.90 -7.32
C SER A 170 -15.33 -14.47 -5.93
N GLU A 171 -14.10 -13.99 -5.81
CA GLU A 171 -13.56 -13.53 -4.53
C GLU A 171 -14.25 -12.25 -4.04
N ALA A 172 -14.50 -11.29 -4.92
CA ALA A 172 -15.23 -10.06 -4.59
C ALA A 172 -16.66 -10.37 -4.08
N LYS A 173 -17.37 -11.28 -4.73
CA LYS A 173 -18.69 -11.73 -4.31
C LYS A 173 -18.68 -12.39 -2.95
N GLY A 174 -17.72 -13.28 -2.69
CA GLY A 174 -17.58 -13.95 -1.40
C GLY A 174 -17.29 -12.98 -0.26
N LEU A 175 -16.47 -11.96 -0.49
CA LEU A 175 -16.22 -10.89 0.48
C LEU A 175 -17.46 -10.03 0.73
N LEU A 176 -18.15 -9.63 -0.33
CA LEU A 176 -19.38 -8.83 -0.25
C LEU A 176 -20.44 -9.54 0.60
N GLU A 177 -20.68 -10.83 0.37
CA GLU A 177 -21.61 -11.64 1.14
C GLU A 177 -21.21 -11.72 2.63
N ARG A 178 -19.90 -11.88 2.93
CA ARG A 178 -19.40 -11.92 4.31
C ARG A 178 -19.58 -10.59 5.02
N PHE A 179 -19.22 -9.47 4.39
CA PHE A 179 -19.43 -8.14 4.98
C PHE A 179 -20.92 -7.85 5.21
N THR A 180 -21.77 -8.14 4.23
CA THR A 180 -23.22 -7.98 4.39
C THR A 180 -23.77 -8.81 5.54
N ALA A 181 -23.33 -10.06 5.68
CA ALA A 181 -23.80 -10.94 6.77
C ALA A 181 -23.35 -10.50 8.18
N CYS A 182 -22.18 -9.86 8.28
CA CYS A 182 -21.66 -9.40 9.59
C CYS A 182 -22.30 -8.10 10.07
N PHE A 183 -22.82 -7.28 9.16
CA PHE A 183 -23.30 -5.92 9.49
C PHE A 183 -24.79 -5.70 9.13
N SER A 184 -25.54 -6.76 8.79
CA SER A 184 -26.99 -6.77 8.67
C SER A 184 -27.63 -7.11 10.02
#